data_eac78920804dc1d3936580b7f9af03f6
#
_entry.id   eac78920804dc1d3936580b7f9af03f6
#
_cell.length_a   1.000
_cell.length_b   1.000
_cell.length_c   1.000
_cell.angle_alpha   90.00
_cell.angle_beta   90.00
_cell.angle_gamma   90.00
#
_symmetry.space_group_name_H-M   'P 1'
#
loop_
_entity.id
_entity.type
_entity.pdbx_description
1 polymer ?
#
loop_
_entity_poly.entity_id
_entity_poly.type
_entity_poly.pdbx_seq_one_letter_code
_entity_poly.pdbx_strand_id
1 'polypeptide(L)'
;MDNGVLTDIDKRTRGMGGVCASCGEENLLRLPADRYRGGSDICIHEFAHTIMDYGFDTMIRKKIEAQYHRSVSKGLWKDAYASSNPQEYWAELSMWYFGFHGEFLKGTSLPAPGAQSLRDYDTEGYKLLDSLYSGVIQPVVEGQKESVLVSKGAKSGVSTEKADLSVINNTSGKVKLSWVDWDGNEQLYVTISANRRIIQPTYISHVWLIEKENGESFYIRVNNSPCEIKLK
;
A
#
# COMPACT_ATOMS: atom_id res chain seq x y z
N MET A 1 8.86 9.81 16.63
CA MET A 1 9.06 10.09 18.07
C MET A 1 7.99 9.31 18.83
N ASP A 2 8.36 8.27 19.55
CA ASP A 2 7.47 7.59 20.47
C ASP A 2 7.59 8.26 21.84
N ASN A 3 6.47 8.78 22.33
CA ASN A 3 6.38 9.40 23.68
C ASN A 3 7.41 10.51 23.96
N GLY A 4 7.86 11.25 22.96
CA GLY A 4 8.80 12.36 23.12
C GLY A 4 10.27 11.96 23.32
N VAL A 5 10.61 10.68 23.25
CA VAL A 5 11.99 10.19 23.32
C VAL A 5 12.59 10.15 21.92
N LEU A 6 13.78 10.77 21.77
CA LEU A 6 14.58 10.60 20.55
C LEU A 6 15.04 9.13 20.46
N THR A 7 14.46 8.38 19.55
CA THR A 7 14.85 7.00 19.31
C THR A 7 15.70 6.95 18.03
N ASP A 8 16.84 6.29 18.12
CA ASP A 8 17.69 6.00 16.97
C ASP A 8 16.96 4.94 16.10
N ILE A 9 16.41 5.40 14.99
CA ILE A 9 15.60 4.55 14.08
C ILE A 9 16.44 3.40 13.54
N ASP A 10 17.71 3.64 13.24
CA ASP A 10 18.62 2.62 12.68
C ASP A 10 18.91 1.48 13.67
N LYS A 11 18.81 1.75 14.96
CA LYS A 11 18.96 0.73 16.00
C LYS A 11 17.67 -0.03 16.28
N ARG A 12 16.52 0.62 16.08
CA ARG A 12 15.21 0.08 16.44
C ARG A 12 14.56 -0.71 15.32
N THR A 13 14.62 -0.22 14.09
CA THR A 13 13.89 -0.79 12.96
C THR A 13 14.83 -1.11 11.80
N ARG A 14 14.54 -2.16 11.05
CA ARG A 14 15.29 -2.58 9.85
C ARG A 14 14.47 -2.47 8.58
N GLY A 15 13.24 -2.04 8.72
CA GLY A 15 12.34 -1.76 7.62
C GLY A 15 11.23 -0.83 8.04
N MET A 16 10.50 -0.34 7.07
CA MET A 16 9.33 0.50 7.28
C MET A 16 8.43 0.38 6.06
N GLY A 17 7.18 -0.05 6.30
CA GLY A 17 6.10 0.03 5.33
C GLY A 17 5.66 1.49 5.12
N GLY A 18 4.87 1.74 4.10
CA GLY A 18 4.33 3.04 3.75
C GLY A 18 4.09 3.14 2.25
N VAL A 19 3.90 4.34 1.73
CA VAL A 19 3.81 4.57 0.27
C VAL A 19 5.08 4.07 -0.44
N CYS A 20 6.22 4.19 0.22
CA CYS A 20 7.49 3.61 -0.20
C CYS A 20 7.96 2.67 0.91
N ALA A 21 7.93 1.37 0.67
CA ALA A 21 8.56 0.42 1.56
C ALA A 21 10.08 0.58 1.56
N SER A 22 10.71 0.41 2.70
CA SER A 22 12.17 0.42 2.85
C SER A 22 12.61 -0.74 3.72
N CYS A 23 13.81 -1.25 3.47
CA CYS A 23 14.47 -2.25 4.31
C CYS A 23 15.98 -2.02 4.32
N GLY A 24 16.66 -2.61 5.30
CA GLY A 24 18.11 -2.58 5.37
C GLY A 24 18.74 -3.35 4.20
N GLU A 25 19.76 -2.75 3.56
CA GLU A 25 20.46 -3.39 2.46
C GLU A 25 21.11 -4.73 2.85
N GLU A 26 21.52 -4.85 4.12
CA GLU A 26 22.10 -6.08 4.64
C GLU A 26 21.13 -7.28 4.59
N ASN A 27 19.84 -7.02 4.79
CA ASN A 27 18.81 -8.06 4.66
C ASN A 27 18.48 -8.35 3.20
N LEU A 28 18.29 -7.31 2.38
CA LEU A 28 18.01 -7.44 0.96
C LEU A 28 19.13 -8.21 0.22
N LEU A 29 20.38 -7.88 0.52
CA LEU A 29 21.56 -8.47 -0.13
C LEU A 29 22.08 -9.72 0.57
N ARG A 30 21.44 -10.17 1.65
CA ARG A 30 21.87 -11.35 2.45
C ARG A 30 23.31 -11.23 2.94
N LEU A 31 23.70 -10.05 3.39
CA LEU A 31 25.06 -9.80 3.87
C LEU A 31 25.32 -10.48 5.21
N PRO A 32 26.58 -10.79 5.55
CA PRO A 32 26.94 -11.39 6.85
C PRO A 32 26.48 -10.57 8.07
N ALA A 33 26.28 -9.26 7.91
CA ALA A 33 25.78 -8.35 8.95
C ALA A 33 24.27 -8.45 9.16
N ASP A 34 23.53 -9.18 8.29
CA ASP A 34 22.09 -9.37 8.46
C ASP A 34 21.77 -10.10 9.77
N ARG A 35 21.04 -9.42 10.66
CA ARG A 35 20.63 -10.01 11.97
C ARG A 35 19.68 -11.20 11.81
N TYR A 36 18.91 -11.25 10.72
CA TYR A 36 17.95 -12.31 10.41
C TYR A 36 18.60 -13.51 9.72
N ARG A 37 19.88 -13.37 9.33
CA ARG A 37 20.70 -14.43 8.70
C ARG A 37 20.01 -15.14 7.53
N GLY A 38 19.23 -14.39 6.74
CA GLY A 38 18.48 -14.92 5.61
C GLY A 38 17.22 -15.71 5.97
N GLY A 39 16.84 -15.78 7.26
CA GLY A 39 15.61 -16.46 7.69
C GLY A 39 14.36 -15.66 7.37
N SER A 40 14.36 -14.37 7.68
CA SER A 40 13.26 -13.44 7.39
C SER A 40 13.65 -12.46 6.28
N ASP A 41 12.71 -12.12 5.44
CA ASP A 41 12.86 -11.11 4.39
C ASP A 41 12.08 -9.84 4.76
N ILE A 42 12.80 -8.87 5.32
CA ILE A 42 12.19 -7.62 5.79
C ILE A 42 11.64 -6.79 4.63
N CYS A 43 12.24 -6.88 3.44
CA CYS A 43 11.71 -6.19 2.27
C CYS A 43 10.34 -6.73 1.85
N ILE A 44 10.16 -8.05 1.86
CA ILE A 44 8.85 -8.69 1.60
C ILE A 44 7.84 -8.25 2.67
N HIS A 45 8.22 -8.27 3.94
CA HIS A 45 7.39 -7.86 5.06
C HIS A 45 6.87 -6.41 4.88
N GLU A 46 7.77 -5.47 4.71
CA GLU A 46 7.42 -4.05 4.59
C GLU A 46 6.67 -3.74 3.30
N PHE A 47 7.02 -4.43 2.20
CA PHE A 47 6.28 -4.28 0.96
C PHE A 47 4.87 -4.87 1.04
N ALA A 48 4.68 -5.94 1.82
CA ALA A 48 3.35 -6.48 2.09
C ALA A 48 2.47 -5.48 2.84
N HIS A 49 2.99 -4.72 3.82
CA HIS A 49 2.28 -3.60 4.43
C HIS A 49 1.87 -2.56 3.38
N THR A 50 2.80 -2.18 2.49
CA THR A 50 2.48 -1.25 1.39
C THR A 50 1.36 -1.77 0.50
N ILE A 51 1.37 -3.06 0.14
CA ILE A 51 0.31 -3.69 -0.65
C ILE A 51 -1.02 -3.64 0.12
N MET A 52 -1.03 -3.95 1.41
CA MET A 52 -2.24 -3.96 2.21
C MET A 52 -2.86 -2.57 2.34
N ASP A 53 -2.04 -1.56 2.60
CA ASP A 53 -2.50 -0.21 2.92
C ASP A 53 -2.89 0.58 1.67
N TYR A 54 -2.17 0.38 0.56
CA TYR A 54 -2.33 1.19 -0.65
C TYR A 54 -2.78 0.41 -1.88
N GLY A 55 -2.61 -0.91 -1.89
CA GLY A 55 -2.97 -1.78 -3.00
C GLY A 55 -4.34 -2.45 -2.85
N PHE A 56 -4.82 -2.64 -1.63
CA PHE A 56 -6.06 -3.36 -1.38
C PHE A 56 -7.22 -2.44 -1.05
N ASP A 57 -8.38 -2.76 -1.60
CA ASP A 57 -9.63 -2.13 -1.23
C ASP A 57 -10.11 -2.55 0.18
N THR A 58 -11.11 -1.84 0.69
CA THR A 58 -11.69 -2.10 2.01
C THR A 58 -12.26 -3.52 2.14
N MET A 59 -12.77 -4.11 1.05
CA MET A 59 -13.31 -5.47 1.10
C MET A 59 -12.21 -6.52 1.30
N ILE A 60 -11.07 -6.36 0.63
CA ILE A 60 -9.93 -7.26 0.78
C ILE A 60 -9.33 -7.11 2.17
N ARG A 61 -9.12 -5.89 2.66
CA ARG A 61 -8.65 -5.65 4.02
C ARG A 61 -9.54 -6.31 5.08
N LYS A 62 -10.86 -6.21 4.95
CA LYS A 62 -11.81 -6.92 5.82
C LYS A 62 -11.73 -8.44 5.71
N LYS A 63 -11.44 -8.99 4.52
CA LYS A 63 -11.21 -10.44 4.38
C LYS A 63 -9.94 -10.89 5.11
N ILE A 64 -8.87 -10.10 5.04
CA ILE A 64 -7.61 -10.38 5.76
C ILE A 64 -7.86 -10.31 7.27
N GLU A 65 -8.51 -9.26 7.76
CA GLU A 65 -8.88 -9.11 9.17
C GLU A 65 -9.73 -10.28 9.68
N ALA A 66 -10.77 -10.66 8.92
CA ALA A 66 -11.61 -11.80 9.26
C ALA A 66 -10.83 -13.12 9.27
N GLN A 67 -9.87 -13.31 8.35
CA GLN A 67 -9.02 -14.49 8.33
C GLN A 67 -8.05 -14.51 9.50
N TYR A 68 -7.42 -13.39 9.83
CA TYR A 68 -6.61 -13.22 11.03
C TYR A 68 -7.36 -13.70 12.28
N HIS A 69 -8.56 -13.16 12.53
CA HIS A 69 -9.36 -13.56 13.67
C HIS A 69 -9.71 -15.05 13.68
N ARG A 70 -9.99 -15.65 12.53
CA ARG A 70 -10.24 -17.10 12.43
C ARG A 70 -9.00 -17.92 12.78
N SER A 71 -7.83 -17.53 12.26
CA SER A 71 -6.58 -18.25 12.52
C SER A 71 -6.18 -18.16 13.99
N VAL A 72 -6.23 -16.97 14.58
CA VAL A 72 -5.91 -16.77 15.99
C VAL A 72 -6.91 -17.48 16.92
N SER A 73 -8.22 -17.46 16.60
CA SER A 73 -9.23 -18.17 17.40
C SER A 73 -9.06 -19.70 17.39
N LYS A 74 -8.44 -20.24 16.35
CA LYS A 74 -8.05 -21.66 16.27
C LYS A 74 -6.75 -21.98 17.02
N GLY A 75 -6.13 -20.99 17.65
CA GLY A 75 -4.85 -21.13 18.35
C GLY A 75 -3.63 -21.13 17.44
N LEU A 76 -3.80 -20.82 16.14
CA LEU A 76 -2.67 -20.65 15.23
C LEU A 76 -1.92 -19.36 15.55
N TRP A 77 -0.63 -19.33 15.24
CA TRP A 77 0.26 -18.16 15.40
C TRP A 77 0.44 -17.71 16.86
N LYS A 78 0.07 -18.56 17.82
CA LYS A 78 0.25 -18.24 19.23
C LYS A 78 1.72 -17.91 19.50
N ASP A 79 1.97 -16.81 20.18
CA ASP A 79 3.30 -16.29 20.51
C ASP A 79 4.19 -15.97 19.27
N ALA A 80 3.60 -15.85 18.08
CA ALA A 80 4.25 -15.37 16.86
C ALA A 80 3.90 -13.90 16.59
N TYR A 81 4.75 -13.18 15.89
CA TYR A 81 4.50 -11.79 15.52
C TYR A 81 3.26 -11.65 14.64
N ALA A 82 2.98 -12.67 13.80
CA ALA A 82 1.74 -12.79 13.02
C ALA A 82 0.45 -12.74 13.86
N SER A 83 0.50 -12.96 15.17
CA SER A 83 -0.69 -12.84 16.05
C SER A 83 -0.92 -11.45 16.62
N SER A 84 -0.06 -10.48 16.31
CA SER A 84 -0.11 -9.13 16.91
C SER A 84 -1.32 -8.32 16.43
N ASN A 85 -1.56 -8.32 15.13
CA ASN A 85 -2.69 -7.62 14.49
C ASN A 85 -2.85 -8.11 13.03
N PRO A 86 -3.95 -7.74 12.32
CA PRO A 86 -4.18 -8.16 10.95
C PRO A 86 -3.11 -7.72 9.94
N GLN A 87 -2.47 -6.58 10.16
CA GLN A 87 -1.42 -6.04 9.29
C GLN A 87 -0.16 -6.91 9.39
N GLU A 88 0.27 -7.21 10.63
CA GLU A 88 1.41 -8.09 10.85
C GLU A 88 1.12 -9.54 10.40
N TYR A 89 -0.11 -10.01 10.60
CA TYR A 89 -0.53 -11.31 10.07
C TYR A 89 -0.31 -11.38 8.55
N TRP A 90 -0.79 -10.39 7.81
CA TRP A 90 -0.62 -10.33 6.37
C TRP A 90 0.86 -10.27 5.96
N ALA A 91 1.64 -9.39 6.58
CA ALA A 91 3.05 -9.20 6.26
C ALA A 91 3.90 -10.45 6.59
N GLU A 92 3.69 -11.03 7.76
CA GLU A 92 4.38 -12.24 8.20
C GLU A 92 4.07 -13.43 7.30
N LEU A 93 2.77 -13.71 7.02
CA LEU A 93 2.39 -14.80 6.13
C LEU A 93 2.92 -14.60 4.71
N SER A 94 3.07 -13.36 4.27
CA SER A 94 3.69 -13.07 2.97
C SER A 94 5.14 -13.53 2.90
N MET A 95 5.91 -13.40 3.97
CA MET A 95 7.26 -13.97 4.02
C MET A 95 7.24 -15.48 3.83
N TRP A 96 6.34 -16.21 4.53
CA TRP A 96 6.19 -17.66 4.32
C TRP A 96 5.78 -18.01 2.90
N TYR A 97 4.82 -17.27 2.34
CA TYR A 97 4.34 -17.51 0.97
C TYR A 97 5.48 -17.41 -0.06
N PHE A 98 6.40 -16.47 0.13
CA PHE A 98 7.56 -16.27 -0.75
C PHE A 98 8.82 -17.06 -0.34
N GLY A 99 8.71 -18.01 0.55
CA GLY A 99 9.79 -18.98 0.84
C GLY A 99 10.63 -18.69 2.06
N PHE A 100 10.27 -17.69 2.85
CA PHE A 100 10.95 -17.32 4.09
C PHE A 100 10.13 -17.74 5.31
N HIS A 101 10.47 -17.23 6.48
CA HIS A 101 9.66 -17.33 7.69
C HIS A 101 9.57 -15.97 8.39
N GLY A 102 8.53 -15.79 9.19
CA GLY A 102 8.35 -14.58 9.99
C GLY A 102 9.09 -14.59 11.31
N GLU A 103 8.91 -13.54 12.10
CA GLU A 103 9.53 -13.39 13.41
C GLU A 103 8.82 -14.20 14.49
N PHE A 104 9.63 -14.78 15.39
CA PHE A 104 9.19 -15.60 16.50
C PHE A 104 9.30 -14.83 17.81
N LEU A 105 8.23 -14.80 18.53
CA LEU A 105 8.27 -14.55 19.97
C LEU A 105 8.61 -15.90 20.64
N LYS A 106 9.60 -15.90 21.48
CA LYS A 106 10.25 -17.01 22.20
C LYS A 106 9.49 -18.36 22.28
N GLY A 107 10.13 -19.39 21.82
CA GLY A 107 9.88 -20.76 22.27
C GLY A 107 8.78 -21.53 21.55
N THR A 108 8.19 -20.99 20.51
CA THR A 108 7.08 -21.61 19.77
C THR A 108 7.59 -22.41 18.58
N SER A 109 7.06 -23.60 18.40
CA SER A 109 7.27 -24.42 17.20
C SER A 109 6.38 -23.84 16.07
N LEU A 110 6.95 -22.97 15.25
CA LEU A 110 6.29 -22.45 14.06
C LEU A 110 6.58 -23.35 12.83
N PRO A 111 5.78 -23.21 11.76
CA PRO A 111 6.03 -23.98 10.55
C PRO A 111 7.41 -23.66 9.97
N ALA A 112 8.04 -24.64 9.33
CA ALA A 112 9.27 -24.43 8.58
C ALA A 112 9.09 -23.35 7.52
N PRO A 113 10.16 -22.69 7.04
CA PRO A 113 10.05 -21.70 5.97
C PRO A 113 9.37 -22.25 4.73
N GLY A 114 8.62 -21.39 4.03
CA GLY A 114 8.09 -21.68 2.72
C GLY A 114 6.59 -21.92 2.63
N ALA A 115 6.09 -21.73 1.43
CA ALA A 115 4.66 -21.76 1.10
C ALA A 115 3.97 -23.08 1.45
N GLN A 116 4.65 -24.21 1.30
CA GLN A 116 4.05 -25.51 1.62
C GLN A 116 3.81 -25.63 3.13
N SER A 117 4.76 -25.24 3.95
CA SER A 117 4.61 -25.28 5.40
C SER A 117 3.53 -24.32 5.91
N LEU A 118 3.41 -23.12 5.28
CA LEU A 118 2.31 -22.20 5.53
C LEU A 118 0.97 -22.86 5.19
N ARG A 119 0.88 -23.52 4.03
CA ARG A 119 -0.32 -24.18 3.57
C ARG A 119 -0.77 -25.29 4.53
N ASP A 120 0.18 -26.05 5.05
CA ASP A 120 -0.10 -27.16 5.96
C ASP A 120 -0.49 -26.66 7.36
N TYR A 121 0.07 -25.53 7.79
CA TYR A 121 -0.18 -24.94 9.10
C TYR A 121 -1.43 -24.05 9.14
N ASP A 122 -1.56 -23.09 8.24
CA ASP A 122 -2.70 -22.17 8.11
C ASP A 122 -3.25 -22.21 6.68
N THR A 123 -3.95 -23.31 6.37
CA THR A 123 -4.49 -23.60 5.04
C THR A 123 -5.36 -22.45 4.50
N GLU A 124 -6.20 -21.85 5.33
CA GLU A 124 -7.11 -20.78 4.89
C GLU A 124 -6.37 -19.45 4.74
N GLY A 125 -5.40 -19.18 5.58
CA GLY A 125 -4.47 -18.05 5.41
C GLY A 125 -3.71 -18.17 4.10
N TYR A 126 -3.11 -19.34 3.83
CA TYR A 126 -2.42 -19.61 2.57
C TYR A 126 -3.33 -19.40 1.36
N LYS A 127 -4.56 -19.95 1.36
CA LYS A 127 -5.50 -19.79 0.24
C LYS A 127 -5.85 -18.33 -0.04
N LEU A 128 -5.99 -17.53 1.01
CA LEU A 128 -6.25 -16.11 0.86
C LEU A 128 -5.07 -15.40 0.20
N LEU A 129 -3.85 -15.64 0.69
CA LEU A 129 -2.63 -15.08 0.09
C LEU A 129 -2.48 -15.52 -1.37
N ASP A 130 -2.63 -16.82 -1.63
CA ASP A 130 -2.51 -17.40 -2.96
C ASP A 130 -3.51 -16.78 -3.94
N SER A 131 -4.76 -16.59 -3.51
CA SER A 131 -5.80 -15.98 -4.35
C SER A 131 -5.49 -14.51 -4.71
N LEU A 132 -4.79 -13.79 -3.83
CA LEU A 132 -4.40 -12.40 -4.05
C LEU A 132 -3.11 -12.28 -4.85
N TYR A 133 -2.07 -13.02 -4.48
CA TYR A 133 -0.78 -12.96 -5.16
C TYR A 133 -0.77 -13.62 -6.55
N SER A 134 -1.61 -14.64 -6.77
CA SER A 134 -1.80 -15.22 -8.10
C SER A 134 -2.72 -14.41 -9.02
N GLY A 135 -3.36 -13.36 -8.49
CA GLY A 135 -4.29 -12.51 -9.25
C GLY A 135 -5.67 -13.11 -9.50
N VAL A 136 -6.03 -14.22 -8.84
CA VAL A 136 -7.40 -14.78 -8.87
C VAL A 136 -8.39 -13.80 -8.27
N ILE A 137 -8.04 -13.18 -7.16
CA ILE A 137 -8.76 -12.03 -6.63
C ILE A 137 -7.96 -10.79 -7.03
N GLN A 138 -8.55 -9.95 -7.87
CA GLN A 138 -7.96 -8.67 -8.20
C GLN A 138 -8.55 -7.60 -7.27
N PRO A 139 -7.70 -6.82 -6.58
CA PRO A 139 -8.19 -5.70 -5.80
C PRO A 139 -8.90 -4.72 -6.73
N VAL A 140 -10.09 -4.32 -6.35
CA VAL A 140 -10.69 -3.12 -6.91
C VAL A 140 -9.90 -1.96 -6.32
N VAL A 141 -9.08 -1.32 -7.13
CA VAL A 141 -8.45 -0.07 -6.72
C VAL A 141 -9.58 0.92 -6.48
N GLU A 142 -9.88 1.21 -5.21
CA GLU A 142 -11.00 2.09 -4.84
C GLU A 142 -10.90 3.47 -5.51
N GLY A 143 -9.71 3.89 -5.97
CA GLY A 143 -9.50 5.04 -6.84
C GLY A 143 -10.02 4.90 -8.28
N GLN A 144 -10.43 3.69 -8.71
CA GLN A 144 -11.15 3.51 -9.98
C GLN A 144 -12.68 3.63 -9.82
N LYS A 145 -13.19 3.60 -8.60
CA LYS A 145 -14.55 4.03 -8.31
C LYS A 145 -14.54 5.53 -8.16
N GLU A 146 -14.78 6.22 -9.30
CA GLU A 146 -15.16 7.61 -9.31
C GLU A 146 -14.09 8.60 -8.80
N SER A 147 -13.04 8.83 -9.62
CA SER A 147 -12.70 10.23 -9.81
C SER A 147 -14.03 10.88 -10.19
N VAL A 148 -14.66 11.51 -9.23
CA VAL A 148 -15.95 12.14 -9.52
C VAL A 148 -15.64 13.26 -10.45
N LEU A 149 -15.93 13.05 -11.75
CA LEU A 149 -15.99 14.11 -12.71
C LEU A 149 -16.93 15.16 -12.11
N VAL A 150 -16.43 16.33 -11.89
CA VAL A 150 -17.23 17.45 -11.40
C VAL A 150 -17.37 18.50 -12.49
N SER A 151 -18.42 19.28 -12.42
CA SER A 151 -18.68 20.32 -13.39
C SER A 151 -17.62 21.41 -13.35
N LYS A 152 -17.41 22.08 -14.47
CA LYS A 152 -16.65 23.33 -14.54
C LYS A 152 -17.20 24.31 -13.51
N GLY A 153 -16.32 24.96 -12.75
CA GLY A 153 -16.67 25.83 -11.63
C GLY A 153 -16.78 25.14 -10.28
N ALA A 154 -16.55 23.82 -10.19
CA ALA A 154 -16.37 23.15 -8.92
C ALA A 154 -15.12 23.71 -8.22
N LYS A 155 -15.17 23.80 -6.89
CA LYS A 155 -14.11 24.32 -6.03
C LYS A 155 -13.64 23.25 -5.07
N SER A 156 -12.38 23.32 -4.64
CA SER A 156 -11.85 22.47 -3.56
C SER A 156 -12.63 22.68 -2.26
N GLY A 157 -12.89 21.59 -1.56
CA GLY A 157 -13.39 21.64 -0.20
C GLY A 157 -12.24 21.76 0.79
N VAL A 158 -12.55 22.21 2.00
CA VAL A 158 -11.59 22.20 3.12
C VAL A 158 -11.54 20.79 3.70
N SER A 159 -10.33 20.21 3.80
CA SER A 159 -10.10 18.91 4.42
C SER A 159 -8.71 18.86 5.04
N THR A 160 -8.58 18.14 6.14
CA THR A 160 -7.28 17.82 6.78
C THR A 160 -6.82 16.41 6.43
N GLU A 161 -7.65 15.64 5.75
CA GLU A 161 -7.36 14.27 5.35
C GLU A 161 -6.46 14.27 4.11
N LYS A 162 -5.22 13.80 4.31
CA LYS A 162 -4.22 13.70 3.22
C LYS A 162 -4.62 12.64 2.21
N ALA A 163 -4.32 12.91 0.96
CA ALA A 163 -4.54 11.99 -0.15
C ALA A 163 -3.42 12.09 -1.19
N ASP A 164 -3.28 11.05 -2.01
CA ASP A 164 -2.39 11.03 -3.16
C ASP A 164 -3.20 10.93 -4.45
N LEU A 165 -2.98 11.88 -5.36
CA LEU A 165 -3.51 11.86 -6.73
C LEU A 165 -2.46 11.32 -7.67
N SER A 166 -2.68 10.12 -8.19
CA SER A 166 -1.85 9.47 -9.21
C SER A 166 -2.40 9.77 -10.59
N VAL A 167 -1.64 10.46 -11.43
CA VAL A 167 -2.03 10.74 -12.83
C VAL A 167 -1.07 10.02 -13.77
N ILE A 168 -1.64 9.15 -14.62
CA ILE A 168 -0.90 8.39 -15.64
C ILE A 168 -1.29 8.96 -16.99
N ASN A 169 -0.34 9.60 -17.64
CA ASN A 169 -0.54 10.15 -18.98
C ASN A 169 -0.09 9.12 -20.04
N ASN A 170 -1.04 8.33 -20.55
CA ASN A 170 -0.80 7.42 -21.67
C ASN A 170 -1.11 8.06 -23.04
N THR A 171 -1.35 9.37 -23.08
CA THR A 171 -1.55 10.09 -24.35
C THR A 171 -0.21 10.34 -25.04
N SER A 172 -0.25 10.72 -26.31
CA SER A 172 0.96 11.11 -27.07
C SER A 172 1.42 12.55 -26.79
N GLY A 173 0.59 13.35 -26.12
CA GLY A 173 0.84 14.76 -25.82
C GLY A 173 1.10 15.04 -24.35
N LYS A 174 1.37 16.29 -24.02
CA LYS A 174 1.50 16.77 -22.65
C LYS A 174 0.14 16.94 -22.00
N VAL A 175 0.11 16.81 -20.69
CA VAL A 175 -1.07 17.04 -19.85
C VAL A 175 -0.71 18.03 -18.75
N LYS A 176 -1.52 19.05 -18.57
CA LYS A 176 -1.38 19.98 -17.44
C LYS A 176 -2.29 19.53 -16.30
N LEU A 177 -1.77 19.61 -15.09
CA LEU A 177 -2.50 19.36 -13.85
C LEU A 177 -2.52 20.65 -13.04
N SER A 178 -3.70 21.21 -12.82
CA SER A 178 -3.90 22.43 -12.05
C SER A 178 -4.80 22.15 -10.85
N TRP A 179 -4.44 22.66 -9.69
CA TRP A 179 -5.30 22.65 -8.52
C TRP A 179 -6.34 23.78 -8.64
N VAL A 180 -7.59 23.47 -8.31
CA VAL A 180 -8.65 24.49 -8.23
C VAL A 180 -8.82 24.84 -6.75
N ASP A 181 -8.52 26.08 -6.39
CA ASP A 181 -8.54 26.52 -5.00
C ASP A 181 -9.97 26.67 -4.44
N TRP A 182 -10.06 27.16 -3.20
CA TRP A 182 -11.34 27.33 -2.51
C TRP A 182 -12.21 28.45 -3.11
N ASP A 183 -11.60 29.37 -3.86
CA ASP A 183 -12.29 30.46 -4.58
C ASP A 183 -12.64 30.05 -6.00
N GLY A 184 -12.07 28.97 -6.51
CA GLY A 184 -12.28 28.45 -7.85
C GLY A 184 -11.21 28.90 -8.85
N ASN A 185 -10.08 29.46 -8.36
CA ASN A 185 -8.98 29.83 -9.23
C ASN A 185 -8.13 28.60 -9.56
N GLU A 186 -7.66 28.51 -10.78
CA GLU A 186 -6.86 27.41 -11.30
C GLU A 186 -5.37 27.73 -11.15
N GLN A 187 -4.65 26.90 -10.40
CA GLN A 187 -3.22 27.06 -10.17
C GLN A 187 -2.48 25.89 -10.80
N LEU A 188 -1.69 26.13 -11.83
CA LEU A 188 -0.88 25.11 -12.50
C LEU A 188 0.18 24.56 -11.52
N TYR A 189 0.14 23.24 -11.29
CA TYR A 189 1.10 22.54 -10.45
C TYR A 189 2.19 21.84 -11.25
N VAL A 190 1.79 21.11 -12.30
CA VAL A 190 2.75 20.34 -13.08
C VAL A 190 2.26 20.08 -14.50
N THR A 191 3.22 19.97 -15.43
CA THR A 191 2.98 19.46 -16.79
C THR A 191 3.58 18.07 -16.92
N ILE A 192 2.75 17.08 -17.24
CA ILE A 192 3.09 15.67 -17.32
C ILE A 192 3.37 15.33 -18.79
N SER A 193 4.58 14.91 -19.10
CA SER A 193 4.94 14.47 -20.44
C SER A 193 4.22 13.18 -20.83
N ALA A 194 4.15 12.92 -22.14
CA ALA A 194 3.58 11.68 -22.68
C ALA A 194 4.24 10.44 -22.05
N ASN A 195 3.42 9.42 -21.79
CA ASN A 195 3.85 8.14 -21.20
C ASN A 195 4.55 8.27 -19.84
N ARG A 196 4.15 9.26 -19.04
CA ARG A 196 4.67 9.47 -17.67
C ARG A 196 3.57 9.37 -16.64
N ARG A 197 3.97 8.94 -15.46
CA ARG A 197 3.15 8.94 -14.24
C ARG A 197 3.72 9.94 -13.25
N ILE A 198 2.84 10.61 -12.53
CA ILE A 198 3.18 11.39 -11.34
C ILE A 198 2.28 10.99 -10.17
N ILE A 199 2.76 11.25 -8.98
CA ILE A 199 1.95 11.23 -7.75
C ILE A 199 1.99 12.65 -7.19
N GLN A 200 0.81 13.24 -7.04
CA GLN A 200 0.64 14.58 -6.49
C GLN A 200 0.01 14.47 -5.10
N PRO A 201 0.75 14.77 -4.01
CA PRO A 201 0.16 14.89 -2.69
C PRO A 201 -0.93 15.95 -2.68
N THR A 202 -2.05 15.65 -2.03
CA THR A 202 -3.24 16.50 -2.00
C THR A 202 -4.07 16.22 -0.73
N TYR A 203 -5.33 16.60 -0.74
CA TYR A 203 -6.28 16.30 0.33
C TYR A 203 -7.60 15.82 -0.25
N ILE A 204 -8.36 15.07 0.54
CA ILE A 204 -9.75 14.73 0.21
C ILE A 204 -10.55 16.00 -0.02
N SER A 205 -11.50 15.96 -0.92
CA SER A 205 -12.33 17.10 -1.38
C SER A 205 -11.62 18.14 -2.25
N HIS A 206 -10.31 18.02 -2.48
CA HIS A 206 -9.64 18.89 -3.45
C HIS A 206 -10.10 18.61 -4.87
N VAL A 207 -10.22 19.69 -5.65
CA VAL A 207 -10.58 19.65 -7.07
C VAL A 207 -9.35 19.93 -7.91
N TRP A 208 -9.18 19.14 -8.95
CA TRP A 208 -8.08 19.27 -9.90
C TRP A 208 -8.62 19.38 -11.33
N LEU A 209 -8.06 20.28 -12.10
CA LEU A 209 -8.29 20.42 -13.53
C LEU A 209 -7.19 19.65 -14.27
N ILE A 210 -7.61 18.84 -15.22
CA ILE A 210 -6.73 18.08 -16.13
C ILE A 210 -6.99 18.61 -17.54
N GLU A 211 -5.95 19.10 -18.20
CA GLU A 211 -6.01 19.62 -19.56
C GLU A 211 -5.06 18.86 -20.47
N LYS A 212 -5.59 18.23 -21.49
CA LYS A 212 -4.80 17.55 -22.53
C LYS A 212 -4.34 18.54 -23.59
N GLU A 213 -3.24 18.25 -24.26
CA GLU A 213 -2.68 19.09 -25.33
C GLU A 213 -3.64 19.28 -26.52
N ASN A 214 -4.57 18.35 -26.72
CA ASN A 214 -5.60 18.46 -27.75
C ASN A 214 -6.77 19.42 -27.40
N GLY A 215 -6.71 20.08 -26.24
CA GLY A 215 -7.73 21.01 -25.76
C GLY A 215 -8.85 20.36 -24.93
N GLU A 216 -8.88 19.04 -24.81
CA GLU A 216 -9.82 18.35 -23.92
C GLU A 216 -9.47 18.65 -22.47
N SER A 217 -10.45 19.03 -21.67
CA SER A 217 -10.26 19.32 -20.24
C SER A 217 -11.42 18.79 -19.41
N PHE A 218 -11.11 18.39 -18.17
CA PHE A 218 -12.11 17.95 -17.21
C PHE A 218 -11.65 18.17 -15.77
N TYR A 219 -12.62 18.32 -14.88
CA TYR A 219 -12.38 18.54 -13.46
C TYR A 219 -12.66 17.25 -12.70
N ILE A 220 -11.83 16.95 -11.74
CA ILE A 220 -11.98 15.80 -10.85
C ILE A 220 -11.97 16.25 -9.40
N ARG A 221 -12.71 15.58 -8.54
CA ARG A 221 -12.64 15.74 -7.09
C ARG A 221 -11.98 14.51 -6.48
N VAL A 222 -11.01 14.72 -5.62
CA VAL A 222 -10.34 13.65 -4.85
C VAL A 222 -11.25 13.25 -3.69
N ASN A 223 -11.80 12.03 -3.74
CA ASN A 223 -12.72 11.52 -2.71
C ASN A 223 -12.13 10.38 -1.90
N ASN A 224 -10.98 9.86 -2.30
CA ASN A 224 -10.28 8.77 -1.64
C ASN A 224 -8.77 8.84 -1.92
N SER A 225 -7.99 8.04 -1.22
CA SER A 225 -6.54 7.90 -1.43
C SER A 225 -6.16 6.42 -1.51
N PRO A 226 -5.36 6.01 -2.51
CA PRO A 226 -4.92 6.80 -3.67
C PRO A 226 -6.07 7.05 -4.66
N CYS A 227 -6.11 8.23 -5.25
CA CYS A 227 -6.98 8.56 -6.37
C CYS A 227 -6.18 8.40 -7.66
N GLU A 228 -6.52 7.47 -8.53
CA GLU A 228 -5.77 7.21 -9.77
C GLU A 228 -6.56 7.61 -11.02
N ILE A 229 -5.93 8.37 -11.91
CA ILE A 229 -6.46 8.80 -13.19
C ILE A 229 -5.56 8.27 -14.31
N LYS A 230 -6.14 7.49 -15.22
CA LYS A 230 -5.47 7.01 -16.44
C LYS A 230 -6.04 7.76 -17.65
N LEU A 231 -5.17 8.51 -18.31
CA LEU A 231 -5.51 9.26 -19.53
C LEU A 231 -5.12 8.42 -20.76
N LYS A 232 -6.01 8.32 -21.70
CA LYS A 232 -5.83 7.62 -22.97
C LYS A 232 -5.96 8.58 -24.13
#